data_a9e8154aa54375eb2b85c327e59f1853
#
_entry.id   a9e8154aa54375eb2b85c327e59f1853
#
_cell.length_a   1.000
_cell.length_b   1.000
_cell.length_c   1.000
_cell.angle_alpha   90.00
_cell.angle_beta   90.00
_cell.angle_gamma   90.00
#
_symmetry.space_group_name_H-M   'P 1'
#
loop_
_entity.id
_entity.type
_entity.pdbx_description
1 polymer ?
#
loop_
_entity_poly.entity_id
_entity_poly.type
_entity_poly.pdbx_seq_one_letter_code
_entity_poly.pdbx_strand_id
1 'polypeptide(L)'
;KAYDRSLNFKQDNPAFKAGRLIHLAALEPDKLESLVTIVEVQSALTKKYKEKVIETGSAEFVYTRKEYDRAMYSVDALLQNEMWQRITRGAKFEVPAVQMLHGYAFRAKADVLGKDYVADLKSTGSGLRSFPYAAKKYGYDVQLYLYCKLFNVPYNKFYFFVICKKTGDLGIWDCEESFYDSGKEKVMRAI
;
A
#
# COMPACT_ATOMS: atom_id res chain seq x y z
N LYS A 1 -5.41 -25.11 -18.89
CA LYS A 1 -6.09 -23.94 -19.53
C LYS A 1 -5.40 -22.70 -18.98
N ALA A 2 -4.71 -21.94 -19.83
CA ALA A 2 -4.12 -20.66 -19.47
C ALA A 2 -5.23 -19.74 -18.98
N TYR A 3 -5.09 -19.21 -17.78
CA TYR A 3 -6.00 -18.22 -17.23
C TYR A 3 -5.76 -16.92 -18.00
N ASP A 4 -6.65 -16.60 -18.90
CA ASP A 4 -6.61 -15.32 -19.63
C ASP A 4 -6.87 -14.19 -18.65
N ARG A 5 -5.79 -13.55 -18.21
CA ARG A 5 -5.79 -12.38 -17.35
C ARG A 5 -5.86 -11.09 -18.18
N SER A 6 -6.74 -11.00 -19.12
CA SER A 6 -7.33 -9.72 -19.48
C SER A 6 -8.26 -9.28 -18.35
N LEU A 7 -7.74 -9.28 -17.13
CA LEU A 7 -8.40 -8.67 -15.99
C LEU A 7 -8.53 -7.20 -16.32
N ASN A 8 -9.74 -6.80 -16.68
CA ASN A 8 -10.20 -5.43 -16.57
C ASN A 8 -10.03 -4.99 -15.12
N PHE A 9 -8.80 -4.66 -14.73
CA PHE A 9 -8.57 -3.84 -13.57
C PHE A 9 -9.33 -2.54 -13.87
N LYS A 10 -10.43 -2.32 -13.16
CA LYS A 10 -11.05 -1.00 -13.08
C LYS A 10 -9.98 -0.08 -12.52
N GLN A 11 -9.26 0.57 -13.42
CA GLN A 11 -8.01 1.29 -13.17
C GLN A 11 -8.18 2.51 -12.26
N ASP A 12 -9.40 2.92 -11.94
CA ASP A 12 -9.67 4.22 -11.33
C ASP A 12 -10.53 4.15 -10.06
N ASN A 13 -10.24 3.20 -9.17
CA ASN A 13 -10.79 3.34 -7.83
C ASN A 13 -10.07 4.49 -7.10
N PRO A 14 -10.75 5.61 -6.78
CA PRO A 14 -10.13 6.77 -6.14
C PRO A 14 -9.41 6.44 -4.82
N ALA A 15 -9.84 5.38 -4.13
CA ALA A 15 -9.20 4.93 -2.90
C ALA A 15 -7.82 4.34 -3.16
N PHE A 16 -7.67 3.51 -4.21
CA PHE A 16 -6.38 2.93 -4.60
C PHE A 16 -5.44 3.99 -5.16
N LYS A 17 -5.98 4.92 -5.95
CA LYS A 17 -5.21 6.04 -6.49
C LYS A 17 -4.62 6.91 -5.39
N ALA A 18 -5.41 7.29 -4.39
CA ALA A 18 -4.93 8.04 -3.23
C ALA A 18 -3.92 7.25 -2.40
N GLY A 19 -4.14 5.94 -2.20
CA GLY A 19 -3.20 5.04 -1.52
C GLY A 19 -1.84 5.00 -2.22
N ARG A 20 -1.83 4.80 -3.55
CA ARG A 20 -0.60 4.79 -4.35
C ARG A 20 0.22 6.07 -4.20
N LEU A 21 -0.43 7.24 -4.23
CA LEU A 21 0.26 8.51 -4.07
C LEU A 21 0.86 8.67 -2.67
N ILE A 22 0.14 8.23 -1.62
CA ILE A 22 0.65 8.23 -0.25
C ILE A 22 1.87 7.32 -0.12
N HIS A 23 1.81 6.09 -0.66
CA HIS A 23 2.94 5.17 -0.66
C HIS A 23 4.15 5.77 -1.38
N LEU A 24 3.96 6.24 -2.61
CA LEU A 24 5.04 6.83 -3.40
C LEU A 24 5.70 8.00 -2.67
N ALA A 25 4.90 8.93 -2.15
CA ALA A 25 5.42 10.12 -1.49
C ALA A 25 6.08 9.83 -0.13
N ALA A 26 5.60 8.83 0.60
CA ALA A 26 6.16 8.47 1.90
C ALA A 26 7.38 7.55 1.82
N LEU A 27 7.44 6.64 0.84
CA LEU A 27 8.41 5.55 0.80
C LEU A 27 9.46 5.71 -0.32
N GLU A 28 9.11 6.40 -1.41
CA GLU A 28 9.97 6.66 -2.57
C GLU A 28 9.89 8.13 -3.04
N PRO A 29 10.12 9.11 -2.15
CA PRO A 29 9.94 10.54 -2.47
C PRO A 29 10.76 11.00 -3.69
N ASP A 30 11.92 10.41 -3.92
CA ASP A 30 12.78 10.73 -5.05
C ASP A 30 12.13 10.43 -6.41
N LYS A 31 11.15 9.52 -6.43
CA LYS A 31 10.40 9.17 -7.65
C LYS A 31 9.15 10.03 -7.87
N LEU A 32 8.74 10.79 -6.88
CA LEU A 32 7.48 11.55 -6.91
C LEU A 32 7.44 12.52 -8.10
N GLU A 33 8.48 13.32 -8.25
CA GLU A 33 8.58 14.36 -9.28
C GLU A 33 8.60 13.78 -10.71
N SER A 34 9.26 12.63 -10.89
CA SER A 34 9.38 11.98 -12.18
C SER A 34 8.14 11.21 -12.62
N LEU A 35 7.35 10.70 -11.68
CA LEU A 35 6.20 9.84 -11.97
C LEU A 35 4.87 10.60 -11.91
N VAL A 36 4.72 11.60 -11.04
CA VAL A 36 3.43 12.23 -10.75
C VAL A 36 3.20 13.46 -11.62
N THR A 37 2.07 13.47 -12.31
CA THR A 37 1.59 14.65 -13.04
C THR A 37 0.44 15.27 -12.29
N ILE A 38 0.59 16.55 -11.92
CA ILE A 38 -0.45 17.33 -11.24
C ILE A 38 -1.15 18.24 -12.24
N VAL A 39 -2.47 18.17 -12.27
CA VAL A 39 -3.30 19.05 -13.08
C VAL A 39 -3.96 20.08 -12.14
N GLU A 40 -3.76 21.36 -12.43
CA GLU A 40 -4.28 22.48 -11.64
C GLU A 40 -5.80 22.63 -11.84
N VAL A 41 -6.55 21.65 -11.33
CA VAL A 41 -8.01 21.60 -11.32
C VAL A 41 -8.51 20.92 -10.04
N GLN A 42 -9.76 21.19 -9.67
CA GLN A 42 -10.38 20.61 -8.48
C GLN A 42 -11.11 19.29 -8.73
N SER A 43 -11.35 18.94 -10.00
CA SER A 43 -12.11 17.74 -10.38
C SER A 43 -11.53 17.07 -11.60
N ALA A 44 -11.47 15.74 -11.55
CA ALA A 44 -11.09 14.88 -12.68
C ALA A 44 -12.12 14.87 -13.83
N LEU A 45 -13.30 15.47 -13.64
CA LEU A 45 -14.32 15.58 -14.68
C LEU A 45 -14.02 16.70 -15.68
N THR A 46 -13.08 17.59 -15.38
CA THR A 46 -12.74 18.73 -16.23
C THR A 46 -12.11 18.29 -17.56
N LYS A 47 -12.32 19.08 -18.62
CA LYS A 47 -11.71 18.85 -19.93
C LYS A 47 -10.18 18.84 -19.81
N LYS A 48 -9.60 19.80 -19.12
CA LYS A 48 -8.14 19.90 -18.88
C LYS A 48 -7.52 18.65 -18.25
N TYR A 49 -8.22 18.02 -17.29
CA TYR A 49 -7.75 16.77 -16.68
C TYR A 49 -7.78 15.61 -17.68
N LYS A 50 -8.88 15.47 -18.42
CA LYS A 50 -9.05 14.41 -19.41
C LYS A 50 -8.02 14.51 -20.54
N GLU A 51 -7.76 15.70 -21.03
CA GLU A 51 -6.73 15.97 -22.04
C GLU A 51 -5.35 15.56 -21.53
N LYS A 52 -5.03 15.86 -20.25
CA LYS A 52 -3.75 15.46 -19.66
C LYS A 52 -3.61 13.94 -19.52
N VAL A 53 -4.68 13.23 -19.16
CA VAL A 53 -4.69 11.77 -19.13
C VAL A 53 -4.44 11.16 -20.53
N ILE A 54 -5.02 11.75 -21.56
CA ILE A 54 -4.78 11.32 -22.95
C ILE A 54 -3.31 11.56 -23.33
N GLU A 55 -2.78 12.72 -23.02
CA GLU A 55 -1.38 13.09 -23.29
C GLU A 55 -0.38 12.12 -22.61
N THR A 56 -0.64 11.76 -21.35
CA THR A 56 0.22 10.84 -20.60
C THR A 56 -0.01 9.36 -20.93
N GLY A 57 -1.08 9.03 -21.67
CA GLY A 57 -1.47 7.67 -21.99
C GLY A 57 -2.03 6.85 -20.83
N SER A 58 -2.11 7.43 -19.62
CA SER A 58 -2.61 6.74 -18.43
C SER A 58 -3.12 7.73 -17.38
N ALA A 59 -4.20 7.37 -16.68
CA ALA A 59 -4.67 8.11 -15.50
C ALA A 59 -3.93 7.72 -14.21
N GLU A 60 -3.07 6.73 -14.26
CA GLU A 60 -2.50 6.06 -13.07
C GLU A 60 -1.75 7.03 -12.14
N PHE A 61 -0.96 7.93 -12.71
CA PHE A 61 -0.16 8.90 -11.97
C PHE A 61 -0.56 10.36 -12.27
N VAL A 62 -1.74 10.56 -12.85
CA VAL A 62 -2.28 11.91 -13.09
C VAL A 62 -3.25 12.28 -11.97
N TYR A 63 -2.96 13.31 -11.23
CA TYR A 63 -3.75 13.75 -10.07
C TYR A 63 -4.27 15.17 -10.27
N THR A 64 -5.47 15.44 -9.77
CA THR A 64 -5.91 16.82 -9.58
C THR A 64 -5.14 17.46 -8.43
N ARG A 65 -5.02 18.78 -8.42
CA ARG A 65 -4.43 19.51 -7.27
C ARG A 65 -5.07 19.09 -5.96
N LYS A 66 -6.38 18.98 -5.91
CA LYS A 66 -7.12 18.55 -4.71
C LYS A 66 -6.78 17.14 -4.23
N GLU A 67 -6.61 16.18 -5.15
CA GLU A 67 -6.20 14.81 -4.80
C GLU A 67 -4.78 14.79 -4.25
N TYR A 68 -3.90 15.54 -4.89
CA TYR A 68 -2.51 15.67 -4.47
C TYR A 68 -2.39 16.27 -3.07
N ASP A 69 -3.00 17.42 -2.83
CA ASP A 69 -2.92 18.13 -1.55
C ASP A 69 -3.48 17.27 -0.39
N ARG A 70 -4.57 16.54 -0.64
CA ARG A 70 -5.11 15.61 0.35
C ARG A 70 -4.17 14.44 0.68
N ALA A 71 -3.48 13.93 -0.33
CA ALA A 71 -2.50 12.85 -0.10
C ALA A 71 -1.29 13.40 0.67
N MET A 72 -0.79 14.59 0.30
CA MET A 72 0.35 15.22 0.98
C MET A 72 0.02 15.55 2.44
N TYR A 73 -1.19 15.99 2.76
CA TYR A 73 -1.62 16.13 4.15
C TYR A 73 -1.42 14.84 4.97
N SER A 74 -1.78 13.68 4.39
CA SER A 74 -1.58 12.39 5.06
C SER A 74 -0.11 12.02 5.17
N VAL A 75 0.69 12.30 4.14
CA VAL A 75 2.13 12.05 4.12
C VAL A 75 2.83 12.92 5.15
N ASP A 76 2.53 14.21 5.22
CA ASP A 76 3.10 15.13 6.19
C ASP A 76 2.79 14.68 7.62
N ALA A 77 1.53 14.32 7.90
CA ALA A 77 1.13 13.79 9.20
C ALA A 77 1.87 12.49 9.56
N LEU A 78 2.07 11.58 8.58
CA LEU A 78 2.84 10.36 8.77
C LEU A 78 4.30 10.65 9.08
N LEU A 79 4.95 11.48 8.27
CA LEU A 79 6.38 11.76 8.41
C LEU A 79 6.71 12.57 9.68
N GLN A 80 5.79 13.39 10.17
CA GLN A 80 5.91 14.12 11.43
C GLN A 80 5.57 13.27 12.67
N ASN A 81 4.99 12.08 12.49
CA ASN A 81 4.61 11.22 13.59
C ASN A 81 5.85 10.60 14.25
N GLU A 82 6.06 10.88 15.53
CA GLU A 82 7.24 10.43 16.30
C GLU A 82 7.37 8.89 16.33
N MET A 83 6.24 8.18 16.39
CA MET A 83 6.25 6.72 16.37
C MET A 83 6.69 6.16 15.01
N TRP A 84 6.22 6.75 13.91
CA TRP A 84 6.69 6.42 12.58
C TRP A 84 8.21 6.62 12.47
N GLN A 85 8.70 7.81 12.83
CA GLN A 85 10.13 8.13 12.77
C GLN A 85 10.98 7.18 13.61
N ARG A 86 10.51 6.84 14.82
CA ARG A 86 11.21 5.92 15.72
C ARG A 86 11.27 4.50 15.18
N ILE A 87 10.15 3.98 14.67
CA ILE A 87 10.06 2.60 14.21
C ILE A 87 10.82 2.44 12.87
N THR A 88 10.72 3.40 11.97
CA THR A 88 11.36 3.32 10.64
C THR A 88 12.82 3.74 10.64
N ARG A 89 13.38 4.13 11.79
CA ARG A 89 14.79 4.54 11.87
C ARG A 89 15.72 3.40 11.44
N GLY A 90 16.47 3.62 10.35
CA GLY A 90 17.38 2.64 9.76
C GLY A 90 16.69 1.51 8.98
N ALA A 91 15.38 1.57 8.80
CA ALA A 91 14.67 0.65 7.92
C ALA A 91 14.97 0.95 6.44
N LYS A 92 14.78 -0.08 5.61
CA LYS A 92 14.79 0.06 4.15
C LYS A 92 13.34 0.09 3.66
N PHE A 93 13.09 0.89 2.63
CA PHE A 93 11.77 1.01 2.03
C PHE A 93 11.68 0.29 0.69
N GLU A 94 10.49 -0.18 0.34
CA GLU A 94 10.16 -0.74 -0.97
C GLU A 94 11.09 -1.90 -1.39
N VAL A 95 11.41 -2.79 -0.44
CA VAL A 95 12.38 -3.88 -0.62
C VAL A 95 11.71 -5.08 -1.32
N PRO A 96 12.18 -5.47 -2.53
CA PRO A 96 11.64 -6.62 -3.23
C PRO A 96 12.19 -7.93 -2.66
N ALA A 97 11.38 -8.98 -2.70
CA ALA A 97 11.78 -10.36 -2.45
C ALA A 97 11.13 -11.30 -3.45
N VAL A 98 11.87 -12.34 -3.86
CA VAL A 98 11.38 -13.43 -4.69
C VAL A 98 11.88 -14.74 -4.10
N GLN A 99 10.99 -15.67 -3.83
CA GLN A 99 11.33 -17.00 -3.30
C GLN A 99 10.40 -18.07 -3.85
N MET A 100 10.91 -19.30 -3.90
CA MET A 100 10.11 -20.49 -4.16
C MET A 100 9.45 -20.94 -2.86
N LEU A 101 8.12 -20.98 -2.84
CA LEU A 101 7.32 -21.53 -1.74
C LEU A 101 6.39 -22.60 -2.29
N HIS A 102 6.40 -23.79 -1.70
CA HIS A 102 5.53 -24.90 -2.12
C HIS A 102 5.62 -25.23 -3.62
N GLY A 103 6.80 -25.08 -4.23
CA GLY A 103 7.02 -25.35 -5.65
C GLY A 103 6.63 -24.21 -6.61
N TYR A 104 6.13 -23.08 -6.08
CA TYR A 104 5.73 -21.91 -6.87
C TYR A 104 6.60 -20.70 -6.56
N ALA A 105 6.87 -19.89 -7.59
CA ALA A 105 7.58 -18.63 -7.43
C ALA A 105 6.64 -17.54 -6.90
N PHE A 106 6.94 -16.99 -5.73
CA PHE A 106 6.24 -15.86 -5.15
C PHE A 106 7.15 -14.63 -5.13
N ARG A 107 6.54 -13.47 -5.31
CA ARG A 107 7.21 -12.18 -5.18
C ARG A 107 6.42 -11.27 -4.26
N ALA A 108 7.14 -10.48 -3.48
CA ALA A 108 6.58 -9.40 -2.67
C ALA A 108 7.51 -8.18 -2.70
N LYS A 109 7.00 -7.05 -2.26
CA LYS A 109 7.78 -5.84 -2.04
C LYS A 109 7.34 -5.29 -0.69
N ALA A 110 8.24 -5.34 0.30
CA ALA A 110 7.95 -4.83 1.64
C ALA A 110 8.00 -3.30 1.62
N ASP A 111 6.95 -2.66 2.07
CA ASP A 111 6.92 -1.20 2.20
C ASP A 111 7.99 -0.71 3.17
N VAL A 112 8.15 -1.42 4.29
CA VAL A 112 9.17 -1.14 5.32
C VAL A 112 9.82 -2.46 5.75
N LEU A 113 11.14 -2.56 5.58
CA LEU A 113 11.94 -3.67 6.10
C LEU A 113 12.88 -3.15 7.18
N GLY A 114 12.57 -3.45 8.43
CA GLY A 114 13.41 -3.17 9.58
C GLY A 114 14.46 -4.26 9.79
N LYS A 115 15.22 -4.15 10.90
CA LYS A 115 16.25 -5.14 11.24
C LYS A 115 15.68 -6.53 11.50
N ASP A 116 14.52 -6.60 12.17
CA ASP A 116 13.90 -7.83 12.64
C ASP A 116 12.37 -7.85 12.43
N TYR A 117 11.85 -6.97 11.59
CA TYR A 117 10.42 -6.85 11.29
C TYR A 117 10.17 -6.46 9.84
N VAL A 118 8.97 -6.73 9.38
CA VAL A 118 8.40 -6.22 8.13
C VAL A 118 7.14 -5.45 8.44
N ALA A 119 6.93 -4.33 7.77
CA ALA A 119 5.66 -3.63 7.85
C ALA A 119 5.15 -3.23 6.47
N ASP A 120 3.84 -3.10 6.41
CA ASP A 120 3.10 -2.69 5.21
C ASP A 120 2.25 -1.46 5.55
N LEU A 121 2.39 -0.42 4.73
CA LEU A 121 1.67 0.84 4.89
C LEU A 121 0.29 0.75 4.24
N LYS A 122 -0.74 1.05 4.97
CA LYS A 122 -2.11 1.13 4.48
C LYS A 122 -2.70 2.50 4.72
N SER A 123 -3.64 2.90 3.89
CA SER A 123 -4.40 4.13 4.10
C SER A 123 -5.90 3.82 4.22
N THR A 124 -6.57 4.46 5.16
CA THR A 124 -8.01 4.31 5.35
C THR A 124 -8.75 5.65 5.29
N GLY A 125 -9.95 5.64 4.74
CA GLY A 125 -10.89 6.77 4.81
C GLY A 125 -12.02 6.57 5.83
N SER A 126 -12.11 5.38 6.42
CA SER A 126 -13.21 4.99 7.33
C SER A 126 -12.83 5.04 8.81
N GLY A 127 -11.63 5.59 9.12
CA GLY A 127 -11.09 5.65 10.48
C GLY A 127 -10.32 4.36 10.84
N LEU A 128 -9.44 4.51 11.83
CA LEU A 128 -8.51 3.44 12.23
C LEU A 128 -9.23 2.20 12.78
N ARG A 129 -10.30 2.39 13.56
CA ARG A 129 -11.06 1.28 14.15
C ARG A 129 -11.69 0.33 13.14
N SER A 130 -11.88 0.76 11.91
CA SER A 130 -12.43 -0.08 10.84
C SER A 130 -11.39 -0.96 10.16
N PHE A 131 -10.12 -0.78 10.44
CA PHE A 131 -9.03 -1.49 9.77
C PHE A 131 -9.10 -3.01 9.90
N PRO A 132 -9.37 -3.62 11.08
CA PRO A 132 -9.46 -5.08 11.19
C PRO A 132 -10.51 -5.70 10.25
N TYR A 133 -11.65 -5.02 10.05
CA TYR A 133 -12.66 -5.46 9.07
C TYR A 133 -12.15 -5.35 7.63
N ALA A 134 -11.44 -4.27 7.33
CA ALA A 134 -10.83 -4.09 6.01
C ALA A 134 -9.74 -5.14 5.75
N ALA A 135 -8.90 -5.44 6.73
CA ALA A 135 -7.86 -6.45 6.65
C ALA A 135 -8.43 -7.84 6.30
N LYS A 136 -9.50 -8.24 6.98
CA LYS A 136 -10.21 -9.49 6.69
C LYS A 136 -10.86 -9.47 5.31
N LYS A 137 -11.56 -8.37 4.96
CA LYS A 137 -12.28 -8.21 3.69
C LYS A 137 -11.35 -8.28 2.48
N TYR A 138 -10.16 -7.68 2.59
CA TYR A 138 -9.21 -7.58 1.48
C TYR A 138 -8.14 -8.67 1.46
N GLY A 139 -8.24 -9.66 2.37
CA GLY A 139 -7.33 -10.80 2.39
C GLY A 139 -5.90 -10.44 2.81
N TYR A 140 -5.72 -9.50 3.74
CA TYR A 140 -4.40 -9.12 4.24
C TYR A 140 -3.72 -10.21 5.07
N ASP A 141 -4.46 -11.23 5.50
CA ASP A 141 -3.94 -12.46 6.07
C ASP A 141 -3.07 -13.24 5.07
N VAL A 142 -3.46 -13.29 3.79
CA VAL A 142 -2.63 -13.86 2.71
C VAL A 142 -1.34 -13.06 2.54
N GLN A 143 -1.42 -11.73 2.56
CA GLN A 143 -0.26 -10.86 2.50
C GLN A 143 0.68 -11.10 3.69
N LEU A 144 0.15 -11.15 4.92
CA LEU A 144 0.89 -11.47 6.14
C LEU A 144 1.67 -12.79 5.99
N TYR A 145 0.98 -13.88 5.61
CA TYR A 145 1.62 -15.18 5.45
C TYR A 145 2.77 -15.15 4.44
N LEU A 146 2.51 -14.61 3.25
CA LEU A 146 3.51 -14.55 2.18
C LEU A 146 4.71 -13.69 2.58
N TYR A 147 4.47 -12.53 3.19
CA TYR A 147 5.57 -11.63 3.62
C TYR A 147 6.41 -12.27 4.71
N CYS A 148 5.80 -12.92 5.70
CA CYS A 148 6.55 -13.66 6.72
C CYS A 148 7.47 -14.72 6.10
N LYS A 149 7.00 -15.42 5.06
CA LYS A 149 7.79 -16.44 4.36
C LYS A 149 8.89 -15.82 3.50
N LEU A 150 8.57 -14.79 2.72
CA LEU A 150 9.52 -14.20 1.78
C LEU A 150 10.63 -13.39 2.47
N PHE A 151 10.35 -12.79 3.61
CA PHE A 151 11.31 -11.98 4.37
C PHE A 151 11.89 -12.71 5.59
N ASN A 152 11.49 -13.97 5.81
CA ASN A 152 11.93 -14.81 6.92
C ASN A 152 11.75 -14.14 8.30
N VAL A 153 10.56 -13.59 8.53
CA VAL A 153 10.16 -13.00 9.81
C VAL A 153 8.98 -13.78 10.41
N PRO A 154 8.89 -13.91 11.74
CA PRO A 154 7.73 -14.51 12.38
C PRO A 154 6.51 -13.55 12.28
N TYR A 155 5.29 -14.10 12.39
CA TYR A 155 4.05 -13.32 12.24
C TYR A 155 3.94 -12.15 13.24
N ASN A 156 4.45 -12.32 14.44
CA ASN A 156 4.47 -11.30 15.49
C ASN A 156 5.53 -10.20 15.27
N LYS A 157 6.25 -10.25 14.17
CA LYS A 157 7.17 -9.22 13.66
C LYS A 157 6.72 -8.63 12.33
N PHE A 158 5.47 -8.88 11.96
CA PHE A 158 4.82 -8.20 10.85
C PHE A 158 3.81 -7.18 11.39
N TYR A 159 3.82 -5.98 10.83
CA TYR A 159 2.95 -4.88 11.26
C TYR A 159 2.22 -4.24 10.08
N PHE A 160 0.98 -3.85 10.31
CA PHE A 160 0.29 -2.91 9.43
C PHE A 160 0.38 -1.50 10.02
N PHE A 161 0.98 -0.60 9.27
CA PHE A 161 0.96 0.84 9.56
C PHE A 161 -0.19 1.46 8.78
N VAL A 162 -1.15 2.04 9.48
CA VAL A 162 -2.39 2.51 8.86
C VAL A 162 -2.58 3.99 9.12
N ILE A 163 -2.50 4.79 8.05
CA ILE A 163 -2.77 6.23 8.10
C ILE A 163 -4.23 6.54 7.79
N CYS A 164 -4.89 7.30 8.66
CA CYS A 164 -6.23 7.80 8.41
C CYS A 164 -6.18 9.05 7.52
N LYS A 165 -6.65 8.95 6.28
CA LYS A 165 -6.65 10.07 5.31
C LYS A 165 -7.48 11.29 5.72
N LYS A 166 -8.36 11.15 6.71
CA LYS A 166 -9.21 12.26 7.19
C LYS A 166 -8.58 13.03 8.33
N THR A 167 -7.93 12.31 9.26
CA THR A 167 -7.43 12.89 10.51
C THR A 167 -5.91 13.00 10.56
N GLY A 168 -5.20 12.24 9.71
CA GLY A 168 -3.74 12.12 9.80
C GLY A 168 -3.27 11.20 10.92
N ASP A 169 -4.18 10.54 11.65
CA ASP A 169 -3.80 9.63 12.73
C ASP A 169 -3.13 8.37 12.17
N LEU A 170 -2.07 7.91 12.83
CA LEU A 170 -1.40 6.66 12.56
C LEU A 170 -1.84 5.60 13.56
N GLY A 171 -2.23 4.43 13.05
CA GLY A 171 -2.42 3.21 13.84
C GLY A 171 -1.41 2.16 13.44
N ILE A 172 -0.98 1.36 14.43
CA ILE A 172 -0.09 0.22 14.22
C ILE A 172 -0.80 -1.02 14.73
N TRP A 173 -0.90 -2.02 13.86
CA TRP A 173 -1.48 -3.32 14.18
C TRP A 173 -0.42 -4.40 14.05
N ASP A 174 -0.23 -5.16 15.10
CA ASP A 174 0.38 -6.47 15.10
C ASP A 174 -0.62 -7.53 14.60
N CYS A 175 -0.14 -8.73 14.39
CA CYS A 175 -0.94 -9.81 13.84
C CYS A 175 -0.97 -11.01 14.78
N GLU A 176 -2.16 -11.55 14.99
CA GLU A 176 -2.36 -12.79 15.75
C GLU A 176 -2.03 -14.03 14.89
N GLU A 177 -1.68 -15.13 15.55
CA GLU A 177 -1.40 -16.41 14.91
C GLU A 177 -2.58 -16.93 14.09
N SER A 178 -3.78 -16.76 14.58
CA SER A 178 -5.02 -17.14 13.88
C SER A 178 -5.18 -16.43 12.53
N PHE A 179 -4.75 -15.17 12.44
CA PHE A 179 -4.78 -14.40 11.18
C PHE A 179 -3.70 -14.90 10.21
N TYR A 180 -2.52 -15.24 10.71
CA TYR A 180 -1.46 -15.85 9.91
C TYR A 180 -1.88 -17.23 9.37
N ASP A 181 -2.48 -18.09 10.20
CA ASP A 181 -2.95 -19.42 9.81
C ASP A 181 -4.07 -19.36 8.78
N SER A 182 -5.00 -18.41 8.92
CA SER A 182 -6.02 -18.13 7.89
C SER A 182 -5.38 -17.81 6.53
N GLY A 183 -4.35 -16.98 6.50
CA GLY A 183 -3.62 -16.65 5.29
C GLY A 183 -2.90 -17.85 4.69
N LYS A 184 -2.24 -18.66 5.54
CA LYS A 184 -1.60 -19.93 5.16
C LYS A 184 -2.59 -20.88 4.48
N GLU A 185 -3.73 -21.13 5.11
CA GLU A 185 -4.76 -22.00 4.54
C GLU A 185 -5.25 -21.54 3.17
N LYS A 186 -5.48 -20.22 3.00
CA LYS A 186 -5.91 -19.65 1.72
C LYS A 186 -4.86 -19.85 0.63
N VAL A 187 -3.57 -19.63 0.96
CA VAL A 187 -2.47 -19.89 0.02
C VAL A 187 -2.41 -21.36 -0.35
N MET A 188 -2.45 -22.25 0.64
CA MET A 188 -2.40 -23.71 0.41
C MET A 188 -3.57 -24.26 -0.40
N ARG A 189 -4.73 -23.60 -0.37
CA ARG A 189 -5.88 -23.96 -1.23
C ARG A 189 -5.75 -23.43 -2.65
N ALA A 190 -4.95 -22.38 -2.85
CA ALA A 190 -4.83 -21.72 -4.16
C ALA A 190 -3.72 -22.32 -5.04
N ILE A 191 -2.85 -23.13 -4.47
CA ILE A 191 -1.74 -23.83 -5.14
C ILE A 191 -2.04 -25.31 -5.26
#